data_a6b7c78918f255f9ee1a9e81e93e5379
#
_entry.id   a6b7c78918f255f9ee1a9e81e93e5379
#
_cell.length_a   1.000
_cell.length_b   1.000
_cell.length_c   1.000
_cell.angle_alpha   90.00
_cell.angle_beta   90.00
_cell.angle_gamma   90.00
#
_symmetry.space_group_name_H-M   'P 1'
#
loop_
_entity.id
_entity.type
_entity.pdbx_description
1 polymer ?
#
loop_
_entity_poly.entity_id
_entity_poly.type
_entity_poly.pdbx_seq_one_letter_code
_entity_poly.pdbx_strand_id
1 'polypeptide(L)'
;MKTSGLGRFTLGQPLPAQPHAVCVSLPQVADLIGYEEKDPQTLAALPTGYPRFVRHQMIGQMLADICRHQTSSTCGYLFAREQDCEEVIKRYAPQDAQVQQGNAWTLLQVPKASPDNTQISSYFQHTGCGISSRLAEDYLWERGLLESREILAEVGDAQSIVKETISRAHGPDVGPEDLLLASSGANAFHALFQSAVDHAQSRGKTVWIRWGWLYLDTIEAMNLYASTKGQVIEVHQIGNLDLLSSLFEKHGDSIAGVITEFPTNPLLQAGDLEKARGLCDQADALLVVDPTMVSPKNAGITGMADVVVN
;
A
#
# COMPACT_ATOMS: atom_id res chain seq x y z
N MET A 1 37.80 -24.88 -2.85
CA MET A 1 36.65 -23.98 -2.68
C MET A 1 35.38 -24.82 -2.83
N LYS A 2 34.65 -25.07 -1.75
CA LYS A 2 33.33 -25.69 -1.84
C LYS A 2 32.39 -24.62 -2.41
N THR A 3 31.92 -24.80 -3.64
CA THR A 3 30.80 -24.09 -4.18
C THR A 3 29.59 -24.43 -3.29
N SER A 4 29.19 -23.50 -2.41
CA SER A 4 27.91 -23.59 -1.74
C SER A 4 26.87 -23.51 -2.84
N GLY A 5 26.31 -24.66 -3.22
CA GLY A 5 25.19 -24.70 -4.16
C GLY A 5 24.09 -23.82 -3.60
N LEU A 6 23.55 -22.96 -4.43
CA LEU A 6 22.28 -22.27 -4.13
C LEU A 6 21.30 -23.37 -3.71
N GLY A 7 20.86 -23.34 -2.44
CA GLY A 7 19.92 -24.32 -1.92
C GLY A 7 18.70 -24.37 -2.84
N ARG A 8 18.21 -25.56 -3.15
CA ARG A 8 16.95 -25.71 -3.87
C ARG A 8 15.82 -25.31 -2.92
N PHE A 9 15.21 -24.18 -3.17
CA PHE A 9 14.01 -23.78 -2.47
C PHE A 9 12.80 -24.58 -3.01
N THR A 10 11.84 -24.83 -2.15
CA THR A 10 10.55 -25.43 -2.55
C THR A 10 9.54 -24.32 -2.87
N LEU A 11 8.54 -24.66 -3.70
CA LEU A 11 7.44 -23.73 -4.00
C LEU A 11 6.78 -23.25 -2.69
N GLY A 12 6.60 -21.95 -2.55
CA GLY A 12 5.97 -21.34 -1.40
C GLY A 12 6.84 -21.21 -0.15
N GLN A 13 8.10 -21.65 -0.19
CA GLN A 13 9.00 -21.48 0.96
C GLN A 13 9.20 -20.00 1.27
N PRO A 14 8.91 -19.54 2.53
CA PRO A 14 9.15 -18.16 2.93
C PRO A 14 10.63 -17.77 2.85
N LEU A 15 10.90 -16.53 2.42
CA LEU A 15 12.23 -15.95 2.27
C LEU A 15 12.33 -14.58 2.96
N PRO A 16 13.05 -14.46 4.09
CA PRO A 16 13.72 -15.54 4.87
C PRO A 16 12.71 -16.56 5.43
N ALA A 17 13.19 -17.68 5.93
CA ALA A 17 12.35 -18.72 6.54
C ALA A 17 11.81 -18.26 7.91
N GLN A 18 10.90 -17.28 7.89
CA GLN A 18 10.25 -16.67 9.05
C GLN A 18 8.73 -16.65 8.84
N PRO A 19 7.91 -16.72 9.91
CA PRO A 19 6.46 -16.82 9.80
C PRO A 19 5.81 -15.67 9.03
N HIS A 20 6.34 -14.44 9.16
CA HIS A 20 5.76 -13.22 8.57
C HIS A 20 6.53 -12.70 7.35
N ALA A 21 7.35 -13.54 6.71
CA ALA A 21 8.02 -13.15 5.48
C ALA A 21 7.00 -12.83 4.38
N VAL A 22 7.24 -11.74 3.64
CA VAL A 22 6.37 -11.33 2.51
C VAL A 22 6.83 -11.91 1.18
N CYS A 23 8.06 -12.43 1.11
CA CYS A 23 8.62 -13.07 -0.08
C CYS A 23 8.54 -14.59 0.04
N VAL A 24 8.22 -15.25 -1.05
CA VAL A 24 8.20 -16.71 -1.16
C VAL A 24 9.00 -17.17 -2.37
N SER A 25 9.47 -18.40 -2.32
CA SER A 25 10.17 -19.02 -3.44
C SER A 25 9.20 -19.45 -4.54
N LEU A 26 9.51 -19.06 -5.78
CA LEU A 26 8.91 -19.54 -7.02
C LEU A 26 10.03 -20.14 -7.87
N PRO A 27 10.47 -21.39 -7.59
CA PRO A 27 11.74 -21.91 -8.11
C PRO A 27 11.73 -22.27 -9.59
N GLN A 28 10.57 -22.36 -10.21
CA GLN A 28 10.42 -22.70 -11.62
C GLN A 28 9.64 -21.63 -12.38
N VAL A 29 9.87 -21.52 -13.68
CA VAL A 29 9.11 -20.59 -14.54
C VAL A 29 7.61 -20.90 -14.51
N ALA A 30 7.24 -22.19 -14.43
CA ALA A 30 5.85 -22.61 -14.29
C ALA A 30 5.20 -22.08 -13.00
N ASP A 31 5.94 -22.02 -11.89
CA ASP A 31 5.46 -21.48 -10.61
C ASP A 31 5.21 -19.98 -10.72
N LEU A 32 6.11 -19.26 -11.42
CA LEU A 32 5.93 -17.84 -11.66
C LEU A 32 4.70 -17.57 -12.54
N ILE A 33 4.53 -18.33 -13.62
CA ILE A 33 3.35 -18.22 -14.49
C ILE A 33 2.07 -18.51 -13.68
N GLY A 34 2.06 -19.59 -12.90
CA GLY A 34 0.90 -19.94 -12.07
C GLY A 34 0.59 -18.86 -11.03
N TYR A 35 1.61 -18.22 -10.44
CA TYR A 35 1.43 -17.10 -9.53
C TYR A 35 0.78 -15.88 -10.20
N GLU A 36 1.28 -15.48 -11.38
CA GLU A 36 0.76 -14.33 -12.12
C GLU A 36 -0.66 -14.59 -12.68
N GLU A 37 -0.92 -15.81 -13.16
CA GLU A 37 -2.23 -16.22 -13.69
C GLU A 37 -3.23 -16.61 -12.59
N LYS A 38 -2.82 -16.51 -11.30
CA LYS A 38 -3.67 -16.86 -10.15
C LYS A 38 -4.13 -18.31 -10.14
N ASP A 39 -3.26 -19.22 -10.60
CA ASP A 39 -3.54 -20.65 -10.55
C ASP A 39 -3.84 -21.12 -9.12
N PRO A 40 -5.01 -21.75 -8.87
CA PRO A 40 -5.39 -22.14 -7.51
C PRO A 40 -4.43 -23.11 -6.83
N GLN A 41 -3.74 -23.98 -7.58
CA GLN A 41 -2.79 -24.94 -7.00
C GLN A 41 -1.51 -24.24 -6.58
N THR A 42 -1.01 -23.34 -7.40
CA THR A 42 0.16 -22.51 -7.08
C THR A 42 -0.13 -21.63 -5.86
N LEU A 43 -1.25 -20.91 -5.85
CA LEU A 43 -1.61 -20.05 -4.72
C LEU A 43 -1.85 -20.83 -3.42
N ALA A 44 -2.42 -22.05 -3.49
CA ALA A 44 -2.63 -22.90 -2.31
C ALA A 44 -1.32 -23.39 -1.68
N ALA A 45 -0.22 -23.41 -2.43
CA ALA A 45 1.10 -23.77 -1.93
C ALA A 45 1.82 -22.62 -1.19
N LEU A 46 1.26 -21.40 -1.24
CA LEU A 46 1.87 -20.21 -0.66
C LEU A 46 1.26 -19.90 0.72
N PRO A 47 1.94 -20.20 1.85
CA PRO A 47 1.43 -19.90 3.19
C PRO A 47 1.47 -18.41 3.52
N THR A 48 2.32 -17.69 2.82
CA THR A 48 2.54 -16.25 2.91
C THR A 48 2.87 -15.72 1.52
N GLY A 49 3.04 -14.42 1.38
CA GLY A 49 3.41 -13.77 0.13
C GLY A 49 3.13 -12.28 0.19
N TYR A 50 3.29 -11.64 -0.93
CA TYR A 50 3.00 -10.21 -1.02
C TYR A 50 1.52 -9.93 -0.69
N PRO A 51 1.21 -9.13 0.34
CA PRO A 51 -0.14 -9.04 0.91
C PRO A 51 -1.24 -8.68 -0.08
N ARG A 52 -0.89 -7.95 -1.14
CA ARG A 52 -1.80 -7.60 -2.24
C ARG A 52 -2.35 -8.83 -2.98
N PHE A 53 -1.57 -9.90 -3.07
CA PHE A 53 -1.95 -11.08 -3.85
C PHE A 53 -2.32 -12.28 -2.99
N VAL A 54 -1.68 -12.40 -1.82
CA VAL A 54 -1.80 -13.60 -0.98
C VAL A 54 -2.19 -13.19 0.44
N ARG A 55 -3.37 -13.68 0.86
CA ARG A 55 -3.77 -13.56 2.27
C ARG A 55 -2.88 -14.47 3.10
N HIS A 56 -2.23 -13.93 4.13
CA HIS A 56 -1.43 -14.72 5.04
C HIS A 56 -2.25 -15.83 5.71
N GLN A 57 -1.66 -17.02 5.89
CA GLN A 57 -2.37 -18.18 6.45
C GLN A 57 -2.99 -17.88 7.82
N MET A 58 -2.27 -17.19 8.72
CA MET A 58 -2.79 -16.81 10.04
C MET A 58 -4.00 -15.89 9.96
N ILE A 59 -4.04 -14.96 9.01
CA ILE A 59 -5.23 -14.10 8.77
C ILE A 59 -6.41 -14.96 8.30
N GLY A 60 -6.14 -15.96 7.46
CA GLY A 60 -7.17 -16.93 7.03
C GLY A 60 -7.71 -17.76 8.20
N GLN A 61 -6.83 -18.24 9.08
CA GLN A 61 -7.20 -19.00 10.29
C GLN A 61 -8.00 -18.14 11.29
N MET A 62 -7.57 -16.90 11.54
CA MET A 62 -8.29 -15.95 12.36
C MET A 62 -9.71 -15.71 11.82
N LEU A 63 -9.84 -15.47 10.52
CA LEU A 63 -11.14 -15.27 9.87
C LEU A 63 -12.03 -16.52 10.02
N ALA A 64 -11.47 -17.72 9.83
CA ALA A 64 -12.19 -18.99 10.01
C ALA A 64 -12.65 -19.18 11.45
N ASP A 65 -11.84 -18.81 12.44
CA ASP A 65 -12.21 -18.88 13.87
C ASP A 65 -13.34 -17.91 14.20
N ILE A 66 -13.26 -16.66 13.76
CA ILE A 66 -14.33 -15.67 14.00
C ILE A 66 -15.63 -16.12 13.34
N CYS A 67 -15.58 -16.68 12.16
CA CYS A 67 -16.74 -17.08 11.36
C CYS A 67 -17.21 -18.53 11.60
N ARG A 68 -16.64 -19.27 12.57
CA ARG A 68 -16.88 -20.72 12.74
C ARG A 68 -18.35 -21.12 12.91
N HIS A 69 -19.19 -20.23 13.42
CA HIS A 69 -20.61 -20.45 13.66
C HIS A 69 -21.51 -19.82 12.61
N GLN A 70 -20.90 -19.28 11.54
CA GLN A 70 -21.64 -18.59 10.49
C GLN A 70 -21.68 -19.45 9.21
N THR A 71 -22.70 -19.21 8.39
CA THR A 71 -22.81 -19.91 7.10
C THR A 71 -21.68 -19.49 6.16
N SER A 72 -21.11 -20.45 5.44
CA SER A 72 -19.98 -20.24 4.50
C SER A 72 -20.35 -19.38 3.27
N SER A 73 -21.45 -18.64 3.32
CA SER A 73 -21.99 -17.86 2.20
C SER A 73 -21.50 -16.41 2.12
N THR A 74 -20.55 -16.01 2.98
CA THR A 74 -20.02 -14.64 3.02
C THR A 74 -18.53 -14.58 2.64
N CYS A 75 -18.11 -13.42 2.10
CA CYS A 75 -16.72 -12.98 2.04
C CYS A 75 -16.41 -12.14 3.28
N GLY A 76 -15.25 -12.35 3.90
CA GLY A 76 -14.82 -11.59 5.07
C GLY A 76 -13.58 -10.73 4.78
N TYR A 77 -13.64 -9.47 5.22
CA TYR A 77 -12.58 -8.47 5.12
C TYR A 77 -12.21 -7.97 6.51
N LEU A 78 -10.99 -8.23 6.97
CA LEU A 78 -10.49 -7.82 8.27
C LEU A 78 -9.70 -6.52 8.16
N PHE A 79 -10.30 -5.42 8.58
CA PHE A 79 -9.70 -4.09 8.59
C PHE A 79 -8.92 -3.84 9.88
N ALA A 80 -7.80 -3.13 9.77
CA ALA A 80 -7.01 -2.70 10.92
C ALA A 80 -7.67 -1.52 11.68
N ARG A 81 -8.50 -0.74 11.00
CA ARG A 81 -9.22 0.40 11.59
C ARG A 81 -10.70 0.36 11.20
N GLU A 82 -11.56 0.75 12.14
CA GLU A 82 -13.00 0.86 11.91
C GLU A 82 -13.34 1.85 10.80
N GLN A 83 -12.65 2.98 10.77
CA GLN A 83 -12.89 4.04 9.77
C GLN A 83 -12.73 3.55 8.32
N ASP A 84 -11.78 2.64 8.07
CA ASP A 84 -11.59 2.06 6.73
C ASP A 84 -12.77 1.16 6.34
N CYS A 85 -13.34 0.44 7.31
CA CYS A 85 -14.56 -0.35 7.12
C CYS A 85 -15.78 0.55 6.85
N GLU A 86 -15.94 1.61 7.62
CA GLU A 86 -17.00 2.60 7.45
C GLU A 86 -16.94 3.28 6.07
N GLU A 87 -15.74 3.63 5.60
CA GLU A 87 -15.54 4.22 4.27
C GLU A 87 -15.98 3.25 3.17
N VAL A 88 -15.66 1.97 3.29
CA VAL A 88 -16.11 0.92 2.35
C VAL A 88 -17.63 0.80 2.34
N ILE A 89 -18.26 0.79 3.51
CA ILE A 89 -19.73 0.72 3.63
C ILE A 89 -20.38 1.96 3.02
N LYS A 90 -19.86 3.14 3.31
CA LYS A 90 -20.37 4.40 2.77
C LYS A 90 -20.24 4.47 1.24
N ARG A 91 -19.14 3.95 0.70
CA ARG A 91 -18.80 4.02 -0.73
C ARG A 91 -19.59 3.03 -1.58
N TYR A 92 -19.73 1.81 -1.13
CA TYR A 92 -20.29 0.72 -1.91
C TYR A 92 -21.69 0.29 -1.44
N ALA A 93 -22.09 0.67 -0.23
CA ALA A 93 -23.39 0.36 0.38
C ALA A 93 -23.81 -1.14 0.20
N PRO A 94 -22.92 -2.10 0.50
CA PRO A 94 -23.16 -3.51 0.20
C PRO A 94 -24.39 -4.00 0.97
N GLN A 95 -25.32 -4.64 0.25
CA GLN A 95 -26.56 -5.16 0.84
C GLN A 95 -26.25 -6.37 1.73
N ASP A 96 -27.01 -6.50 2.81
CA ASP A 96 -26.89 -7.59 3.80
C ASP A 96 -25.47 -7.72 4.40
N ALA A 97 -24.71 -6.64 4.38
CA ALA A 97 -23.41 -6.60 5.02
C ALA A 97 -23.55 -6.64 6.55
N GLN A 98 -22.65 -7.38 7.19
CA GLN A 98 -22.56 -7.46 8.64
C GLN A 98 -21.19 -6.94 9.10
N VAL A 99 -21.20 -6.17 10.19
CA VAL A 99 -19.97 -5.66 10.80
C VAL A 99 -19.83 -6.26 12.19
N GLN A 100 -18.62 -6.75 12.47
CA GLN A 100 -18.25 -7.21 13.81
C GLN A 100 -16.95 -6.50 14.21
N GLN A 101 -16.96 -5.92 15.41
CA GLN A 101 -15.78 -5.29 15.98
C GLN A 101 -15.08 -6.23 16.96
N GLY A 102 -13.76 -6.18 16.96
CA GLY A 102 -12.90 -6.83 17.93
C GLY A 102 -11.86 -5.87 18.49
N ASN A 103 -10.94 -6.40 19.28
CA ASN A 103 -9.82 -5.61 19.75
C ASN A 103 -8.80 -5.43 18.61
N ALA A 104 -8.61 -4.19 18.18
CA ALA A 104 -7.71 -3.79 17.08
C ALA A 104 -8.04 -4.38 15.68
N TRP A 105 -9.28 -4.77 15.43
CA TRP A 105 -9.75 -5.19 14.11
C TRP A 105 -11.25 -4.96 13.95
N THR A 106 -11.67 -4.78 12.70
CA THR A 106 -13.08 -4.73 12.30
C THR A 106 -13.29 -5.68 11.13
N LEU A 107 -14.25 -6.59 11.26
CA LEU A 107 -14.65 -7.54 10.22
C LEU A 107 -15.87 -7.02 9.47
N LEU A 108 -15.74 -6.85 8.17
CA LEU A 108 -16.88 -6.68 7.26
C LEU A 108 -17.17 -8.03 6.59
N GLN A 109 -18.39 -8.48 6.67
CA GLN A 109 -18.88 -9.66 5.98
C GLN A 109 -19.91 -9.26 4.94
N VAL A 110 -19.70 -9.72 3.72
CA VAL A 110 -20.56 -9.43 2.56
C VAL A 110 -20.97 -10.74 1.92
N PRO A 111 -22.24 -10.94 1.52
CA PRO A 111 -22.65 -12.16 0.82
C PRO A 111 -21.75 -12.43 -0.39
N LYS A 112 -21.33 -13.70 -0.60
CA LYS A 112 -20.48 -14.09 -1.74
C LYS A 112 -21.08 -13.73 -3.09
N ALA A 113 -22.40 -13.73 -3.18
CA ALA A 113 -23.15 -13.39 -4.39
C ALA A 113 -23.26 -11.87 -4.63
N SER A 114 -22.83 -11.03 -3.68
CA SER A 114 -22.89 -9.58 -3.85
C SER A 114 -22.02 -9.12 -5.01
N PRO A 115 -22.54 -8.28 -5.91
CA PRO A 115 -21.76 -7.69 -7.00
C PRO A 115 -20.64 -6.76 -6.48
N ASP A 116 -20.78 -6.25 -5.25
CA ASP A 116 -19.86 -5.30 -4.64
C ASP A 116 -18.53 -5.93 -4.22
N ASN A 117 -18.47 -7.28 -4.11
CA ASN A 117 -17.26 -7.96 -3.65
C ASN A 117 -16.03 -7.63 -4.49
N THR A 118 -16.16 -7.47 -5.80
CA THR A 118 -15.03 -7.12 -6.68
C THR A 118 -14.46 -5.76 -6.31
N GLN A 119 -15.32 -4.76 -6.11
CA GLN A 119 -14.91 -3.39 -5.76
C GLN A 119 -14.35 -3.32 -4.34
N ILE A 120 -14.98 -4.01 -3.39
CA ILE A 120 -14.52 -4.09 -2.00
C ILE A 120 -13.16 -4.80 -1.94
N SER A 121 -12.98 -5.89 -2.69
CA SER A 121 -11.69 -6.58 -2.77
C SER A 121 -10.61 -5.69 -3.37
N SER A 122 -10.92 -4.94 -4.42
CA SER A 122 -10.00 -3.98 -5.05
C SER A 122 -9.62 -2.87 -4.06
N TYR A 123 -10.59 -2.26 -3.38
CA TYR A 123 -10.32 -1.29 -2.33
C TYR A 123 -9.38 -1.87 -1.27
N PHE A 124 -9.75 -3.02 -0.69
CA PHE A 124 -8.98 -3.67 0.37
C PHE A 124 -7.55 -4.01 -0.08
N GLN A 125 -7.39 -4.46 -1.32
CA GLN A 125 -6.11 -4.82 -1.92
C GLN A 125 -5.19 -3.60 -2.11
N HIS A 126 -5.73 -2.49 -2.65
CA HIS A 126 -4.92 -1.34 -3.09
C HIS A 126 -4.72 -0.26 -2.02
N THR A 127 -5.50 -0.31 -0.93
CA THR A 127 -5.36 0.67 0.17
C THR A 127 -4.50 0.18 1.32
N GLY A 128 -4.16 -1.12 1.35
CA GLY A 128 -3.37 -1.69 2.44
C GLY A 128 -4.01 -1.57 3.83
N CYS A 129 -5.35 -1.47 3.90
CA CYS A 129 -6.11 -1.26 5.14
C CYS A 129 -6.37 -2.54 5.96
N GLY A 130 -5.87 -3.69 5.50
CA GLY A 130 -6.02 -4.97 6.19
C GLY A 130 -5.18 -5.09 7.46
N ILE A 131 -5.55 -6.03 8.33
CA ILE A 131 -4.77 -6.37 9.52
C ILE A 131 -3.41 -6.98 9.16
N SER A 132 -2.44 -6.87 10.06
CA SER A 132 -1.16 -7.55 9.92
C SER A 132 -1.27 -9.04 10.26
N SER A 133 -0.35 -9.83 9.70
CA SER A 133 -0.22 -11.25 10.07
C SER A 133 0.20 -11.46 11.53
N ARG A 134 0.90 -10.50 12.13
CA ARG A 134 1.27 -10.53 13.56
C ARG A 134 0.07 -10.32 14.46
N LEU A 135 -0.83 -9.39 14.13
CA LEU A 135 -2.08 -9.24 14.87
C LEU A 135 -2.94 -10.53 14.80
N ALA A 136 -2.96 -11.18 13.64
CA ALA A 136 -3.64 -12.47 13.51
C ALA A 136 -2.95 -13.58 14.34
N GLU A 137 -1.62 -13.59 14.40
CA GLU A 137 -0.85 -14.50 15.26
C GLU A 137 -1.19 -14.30 16.74
N ASP A 138 -1.18 -13.05 17.22
CA ASP A 138 -1.53 -12.73 18.61
C ASP A 138 -2.95 -13.17 18.94
N TYR A 139 -3.92 -12.88 18.06
CA TYR A 139 -5.30 -13.34 18.21
C TYR A 139 -5.40 -14.87 18.35
N LEU A 140 -4.74 -15.60 17.47
CA LEU A 140 -4.76 -17.06 17.47
C LEU A 140 -4.06 -17.66 18.71
N TRP A 141 -2.96 -17.03 19.12
CA TRP A 141 -2.22 -17.42 20.33
C TRP A 141 -3.07 -17.23 21.61
N GLU A 142 -3.70 -16.07 21.77
CA GLU A 142 -4.58 -15.78 22.93
C GLU A 142 -5.76 -16.75 23.04
N ARG A 143 -6.18 -17.34 21.94
CA ARG A 143 -7.26 -18.35 21.89
C ARG A 143 -6.77 -19.78 22.00
N GLY A 144 -5.48 -20.01 22.17
CA GLY A 144 -4.89 -21.33 22.25
C GLY A 144 -4.95 -22.13 20.94
N LEU A 145 -4.99 -21.44 19.80
CA LEU A 145 -5.05 -22.04 18.46
C LEU A 145 -3.66 -22.17 17.82
N LEU A 146 -2.61 -21.68 18.48
CA LEU A 146 -1.21 -21.85 18.10
C LEU A 146 -0.40 -22.45 19.25
N GLU A 147 0.55 -23.30 18.92
CA GLU A 147 1.48 -23.91 19.89
C GLU A 147 2.64 -22.95 20.24
N SER A 148 2.96 -22.03 19.35
CA SER A 148 4.01 -21.03 19.52
C SER A 148 3.68 -19.77 18.73
N ARG A 149 4.31 -18.65 19.10
CA ARG A 149 4.27 -17.39 18.35
C ARG A 149 5.65 -16.81 18.17
N GLU A 150 5.79 -15.85 17.26
CA GLU A 150 7.01 -15.07 17.12
C GLU A 150 7.29 -14.29 18.42
N ILE A 151 8.50 -14.43 18.95
CA ILE A 151 8.94 -13.65 20.10
C ILE A 151 9.83 -12.52 19.60
N LEU A 152 9.30 -11.31 19.64
CA LEU A 152 10.05 -10.11 19.30
C LEU A 152 10.82 -9.62 20.53
N ALA A 153 12.04 -9.12 20.30
CA ALA A 153 12.80 -8.48 21.37
C ALA A 153 12.08 -7.20 21.83
N GLU A 154 12.03 -6.99 23.14
CA GLU A 154 11.56 -5.72 23.67
C GLU A 154 12.61 -4.63 23.39
N VAL A 155 12.21 -3.59 22.67
CA VAL A 155 13.09 -2.50 22.25
C VAL A 155 12.63 -1.12 22.80
N GLY A 156 11.71 -1.10 23.74
CA GLY A 156 11.12 0.13 24.27
C GLY A 156 10.18 0.80 23.26
N ASP A 157 10.31 2.11 23.04
CA ASP A 157 9.51 2.83 22.04
C ASP A 157 10.00 2.56 20.62
N ALA A 158 9.48 1.47 20.04
CA ALA A 158 9.84 1.02 18.69
C ALA A 158 9.54 2.08 17.62
N GLN A 159 8.46 2.85 17.76
CA GLN A 159 8.10 3.89 16.79
C GLN A 159 9.15 5.01 16.77
N SER A 160 9.56 5.50 17.92
CA SER A 160 10.62 6.50 18.03
C SER A 160 11.94 5.98 17.44
N ILE A 161 12.33 4.75 17.75
CA ILE A 161 13.56 4.15 17.22
C ILE A 161 13.53 4.07 15.68
N VAL A 162 12.40 3.65 15.09
CA VAL A 162 12.22 3.60 13.64
C VAL A 162 12.30 5.00 13.03
N LYS A 163 11.58 5.98 13.58
CA LYS A 163 11.60 7.37 13.12
C LYS A 163 13.00 7.96 13.17
N GLU A 164 13.72 7.82 14.27
CA GLU A 164 15.11 8.28 14.40
C GLU A 164 16.04 7.61 13.38
N THR A 165 15.81 6.34 13.09
CA THR A 165 16.62 5.59 12.12
C THR A 165 16.37 6.10 10.70
N ILE A 166 15.13 6.34 10.32
CA ILE A 166 14.73 6.89 9.02
C ILE A 166 15.24 8.34 8.90
N SER A 167 15.02 9.17 9.90
CA SER A 167 15.50 10.56 9.95
C SER A 167 17.02 10.64 9.67
N ARG A 168 17.82 9.85 10.37
CA ARG A 168 19.27 9.78 10.14
C ARG A 168 19.65 9.35 8.72
N ALA A 169 18.84 8.51 8.08
CA ALA A 169 19.09 8.09 6.70
C ALA A 169 18.81 9.20 5.68
N HIS A 170 17.87 10.10 5.97
CA HIS A 170 17.53 11.26 5.13
C HIS A 170 18.46 12.47 5.36
N GLY A 171 19.16 12.52 6.47
CA GLY A 171 20.11 13.62 6.78
C GLY A 171 19.56 14.63 7.78
N PRO A 172 20.29 15.74 8.02
CA PRO A 172 20.01 16.65 9.11
C PRO A 172 18.74 17.50 8.94
N ASP A 173 18.20 17.57 7.72
CA ASP A 173 17.03 18.41 7.40
C ASP A 173 15.70 17.70 7.63
N VAL A 174 15.70 16.43 8.08
CA VAL A 174 14.51 15.62 8.36
C VAL A 174 14.55 15.15 9.81
N GLY A 175 13.67 15.66 10.66
CA GLY A 175 13.51 15.23 12.05
C GLY A 175 12.56 14.04 12.20
N PRO A 176 12.58 13.32 13.32
CA PRO A 176 11.59 12.28 13.63
C PRO A 176 10.14 12.77 13.62
N GLU A 177 9.93 14.06 13.92
CA GLU A 177 8.63 14.75 13.91
C GLU A 177 8.06 14.91 12.50
N ASP A 178 8.90 14.96 11.47
CA ASP A 178 8.49 15.06 10.07
C ASP A 178 8.03 13.71 9.49
N LEU A 179 8.15 12.63 10.27
CA LEU A 179 7.90 11.27 9.82
C LEU A 179 6.57 10.73 10.35
N LEU A 180 5.76 10.22 9.43
CA LEU A 180 4.55 9.44 9.72
C LEU A 180 4.78 7.99 9.31
N LEU A 181 4.44 7.06 10.20
CA LEU A 181 4.57 5.62 9.93
C LEU A 181 3.20 5.05 9.55
N ALA A 182 3.18 4.18 8.55
CA ALA A 182 2.02 3.42 8.13
C ALA A 182 2.34 1.92 8.10
N SER A 183 1.31 1.09 7.94
CA SER A 183 1.47 -0.37 7.92
C SER A 183 2.15 -0.89 6.64
N SER A 184 2.08 -0.12 5.56
CA SER A 184 2.71 -0.41 4.26
C SER A 184 2.79 0.86 3.42
N GLY A 185 3.58 0.83 2.31
CA GLY A 185 3.62 1.94 1.34
C GLY A 185 2.24 2.22 0.72
N ALA A 186 1.47 1.19 0.38
CA ALA A 186 0.09 1.36 -0.11
C ALA A 186 -0.81 2.08 0.91
N ASN A 187 -0.70 1.71 2.20
CA ASN A 187 -1.45 2.39 3.26
C ASN A 187 -0.97 3.83 3.50
N ALA A 188 0.34 4.07 3.42
CA ALA A 188 0.91 5.41 3.52
C ALA A 188 0.38 6.32 2.41
N PHE A 189 0.44 5.86 1.15
CA PHE A 189 -0.05 6.63 0.02
C PHE A 189 -1.56 6.84 0.07
N HIS A 190 -2.33 5.81 0.43
CA HIS A 190 -3.78 5.92 0.60
C HIS A 190 -4.16 7.02 1.61
N ALA A 191 -3.57 6.98 2.81
CA ALA A 191 -3.84 7.96 3.87
C ALA A 191 -3.42 9.38 3.46
N LEU A 192 -2.25 9.51 2.85
CA LEU A 192 -1.75 10.77 2.31
C LEU A 192 -2.72 11.33 1.27
N PHE A 193 -3.05 10.54 0.24
CA PHE A 193 -3.81 11.02 -0.91
C PHE A 193 -5.25 11.38 -0.52
N GLN A 194 -5.89 10.61 0.36
CA GLN A 194 -7.19 10.95 0.93
C GLN A 194 -7.17 12.33 1.60
N SER A 195 -6.18 12.56 2.48
CA SER A 195 -6.02 13.84 3.18
C SER A 195 -5.68 14.99 2.23
N ALA A 196 -4.83 14.74 1.24
CA ALA A 196 -4.42 15.73 0.25
C ALA A 196 -5.59 16.17 -0.65
N VAL A 197 -6.45 15.23 -1.05
CA VAL A 197 -7.66 15.53 -1.83
C VAL A 197 -8.62 16.40 -1.04
N ASP A 198 -8.88 16.08 0.24
CA ASP A 198 -9.78 16.87 1.08
C ASP A 198 -9.20 18.28 1.33
N HIS A 199 -7.91 18.39 1.57
CA HIS A 199 -7.23 19.68 1.71
C HIS A 199 -7.30 20.50 0.40
N ALA A 200 -7.00 19.91 -0.73
CA ALA A 200 -7.04 20.57 -2.03
C ALA A 200 -8.45 21.08 -2.38
N GLN A 201 -9.48 20.27 -2.10
CA GLN A 201 -10.87 20.69 -2.32
C GLN A 201 -11.26 21.90 -1.48
N SER A 202 -10.82 21.98 -0.22
CA SER A 202 -11.09 23.16 0.64
C SER A 202 -10.51 24.46 0.06
N ARG A 203 -9.53 24.34 -0.87
CA ARG A 203 -8.85 25.43 -1.56
C ARG A 203 -9.33 25.61 -3.02
N GLY A 204 -10.34 24.86 -3.44
CA GLY A 204 -10.87 24.91 -4.81
C GLY A 204 -10.00 24.23 -5.87
N LYS A 205 -9.00 23.43 -5.45
CA LYS A 205 -8.07 22.72 -6.32
C LYS A 205 -8.57 21.30 -6.56
N THR A 206 -8.64 20.87 -7.82
CA THR A 206 -9.27 19.59 -8.18
C THR A 206 -8.51 18.78 -9.23
N VAL A 207 -7.44 19.33 -9.80
CA VAL A 207 -6.67 18.67 -10.87
C VAL A 207 -5.42 18.03 -10.27
N TRP A 208 -5.31 16.72 -10.42
CA TRP A 208 -4.13 15.93 -10.03
C TRP A 208 -3.40 15.48 -11.29
N ILE A 209 -2.09 15.60 -11.31
CA ILE A 209 -1.25 15.12 -12.41
C ILE A 209 -0.51 13.87 -11.97
N ARG A 210 -0.70 12.77 -12.70
CA ARG A 210 0.07 11.56 -12.61
C ARG A 210 1.20 11.65 -13.62
N TRP A 211 2.42 11.84 -13.12
CA TRP A 211 3.58 12.10 -13.95
C TRP A 211 4.53 10.91 -14.02
N GLY A 212 4.61 10.29 -15.18
CA GLY A 212 5.33 9.06 -15.43
C GLY A 212 4.52 7.80 -15.14
N TRP A 213 5.18 6.66 -15.13
CA TRP A 213 4.61 5.38 -14.74
C TRP A 213 4.64 5.26 -13.21
N LEU A 214 3.50 4.94 -12.60
CA LEU A 214 3.38 4.79 -11.16
C LEU A 214 3.01 3.36 -10.78
N TYR A 215 3.30 2.99 -9.54
CA TYR A 215 2.89 1.73 -8.96
C TYR A 215 1.35 1.58 -8.96
N LEU A 216 0.87 0.36 -9.18
CA LEU A 216 -0.57 0.13 -9.40
C LEU A 216 -1.41 0.58 -8.21
N ASP A 217 -0.97 0.34 -6.97
CA ASP A 217 -1.74 0.75 -5.79
C ASP A 217 -1.86 2.29 -5.69
N THR A 218 -0.81 3.01 -6.09
CA THR A 218 -0.84 4.48 -6.22
C THR A 218 -1.87 4.93 -7.25
N ILE A 219 -1.88 4.29 -8.43
CA ILE A 219 -2.85 4.57 -9.51
C ILE A 219 -4.28 4.33 -9.01
N GLU A 220 -4.53 3.18 -8.39
CA GLU A 220 -5.86 2.81 -7.93
C GLU A 220 -6.34 3.71 -6.78
N ALA A 221 -5.46 4.08 -5.85
CA ALA A 221 -5.79 5.05 -4.81
C ALA A 221 -6.12 6.43 -5.40
N MET A 222 -5.38 6.89 -6.41
CA MET A 222 -5.71 8.15 -7.11
C MET A 222 -7.07 8.06 -7.80
N ASN A 223 -7.36 6.97 -8.52
CA ASN A 223 -8.64 6.74 -9.17
C ASN A 223 -9.80 6.71 -8.17
N LEU A 224 -9.59 6.09 -7.00
CA LEU A 224 -10.60 5.94 -5.95
C LEU A 224 -11.10 7.29 -5.43
N TYR A 225 -10.23 8.26 -5.25
CA TYR A 225 -10.57 9.56 -4.65
C TYR A 225 -10.78 10.66 -5.67
N ALA A 226 -9.98 10.72 -6.72
CA ALA A 226 -10.07 11.79 -7.71
C ALA A 226 -11.31 11.67 -8.61
N SER A 227 -11.77 10.44 -8.89
CA SER A 227 -12.98 10.24 -9.73
C SER A 227 -14.26 10.87 -9.16
N THR A 228 -14.33 11.05 -7.84
CA THR A 228 -15.49 11.64 -7.16
C THR A 228 -15.29 13.09 -6.78
N LYS A 229 -14.06 13.57 -6.74
CA LYS A 229 -13.68 14.85 -6.14
C LYS A 229 -12.78 15.70 -7.04
N GLY A 230 -12.47 15.26 -8.26
CA GLY A 230 -11.57 15.99 -9.13
C GLY A 230 -11.31 15.27 -10.44
N GLN A 231 -10.16 15.57 -11.03
CA GLN A 231 -9.69 15.02 -12.29
C GLN A 231 -8.26 14.54 -12.13
N VAL A 232 -7.93 13.35 -12.68
CA VAL A 232 -6.55 12.90 -12.85
C VAL A 232 -6.16 13.07 -14.32
N ILE A 233 -5.05 13.75 -14.56
CA ILE A 233 -4.44 13.88 -15.88
C ILE A 233 -3.16 13.03 -15.90
N GLU A 234 -3.03 12.19 -16.91
CA GLU A 234 -1.90 11.29 -17.06
C GLU A 234 -0.86 11.86 -18.02
N VAL A 235 0.38 11.91 -17.58
CA VAL A 235 1.56 12.27 -18.39
C VAL A 235 2.49 11.09 -18.39
N HIS A 236 2.32 10.16 -19.33
CA HIS A 236 3.08 8.91 -19.37
C HIS A 236 4.57 9.11 -19.65
N GLN A 237 4.92 10.13 -20.45
CA GLN A 237 6.30 10.43 -20.79
C GLN A 237 6.93 11.36 -19.75
N ILE A 238 7.59 10.78 -18.76
CA ILE A 238 8.18 11.54 -17.64
C ILE A 238 9.22 12.57 -18.09
N GLY A 239 9.89 12.37 -19.22
CA GLY A 239 10.83 13.32 -19.81
C GLY A 239 10.18 14.47 -20.60
N ASN A 240 8.87 14.44 -20.83
CA ASN A 240 8.16 15.48 -21.58
C ASN A 240 7.76 16.65 -20.68
N LEU A 241 8.73 17.50 -20.38
CA LEU A 241 8.56 18.68 -19.53
C LEU A 241 7.71 19.78 -20.19
N ASP A 242 7.70 19.85 -21.52
CA ASP A 242 6.85 20.82 -22.22
C ASP A 242 5.38 20.49 -22.07
N LEU A 243 5.03 19.21 -22.13
CA LEU A 243 3.67 18.76 -21.82
C LEU A 243 3.30 19.08 -20.36
N LEU A 244 4.19 18.78 -19.39
CA LEU A 244 3.94 19.12 -18.00
C LEU A 244 3.72 20.63 -17.83
N SER A 245 4.59 21.48 -18.40
CA SER A 245 4.46 22.94 -18.34
C SER A 245 3.16 23.44 -18.96
N SER A 246 2.76 22.89 -20.12
CA SER A 246 1.51 23.27 -20.78
C SER A 246 0.26 22.94 -19.96
N LEU A 247 0.31 21.87 -19.12
CA LEU A 247 -0.79 21.56 -18.20
C LEU A 247 -0.89 22.60 -17.08
N PHE A 248 0.25 23.09 -16.57
CA PHE A 248 0.25 24.17 -15.58
C PHE A 248 -0.28 25.47 -16.18
N GLU A 249 0.11 25.82 -17.42
CA GLU A 249 -0.45 26.99 -18.13
C GLU A 249 -1.96 26.87 -18.34
N LYS A 250 -2.44 25.67 -18.66
CA LYS A 250 -3.86 25.43 -18.96
C LYS A 250 -4.75 25.39 -17.73
N HIS A 251 -4.30 24.77 -16.65
CA HIS A 251 -5.11 24.50 -15.47
C HIS A 251 -4.80 25.43 -14.28
N GLY A 252 -3.60 26.04 -14.26
CA GLY A 252 -3.21 27.05 -13.29
C GLY A 252 -3.55 26.69 -11.85
N ASP A 253 -4.27 27.59 -11.18
CA ASP A 253 -4.65 27.44 -9.76
C ASP A 253 -5.54 26.25 -9.45
N SER A 254 -6.11 25.59 -10.47
CA SER A 254 -6.90 24.36 -10.27
C SER A 254 -6.04 23.13 -9.98
N ILE A 255 -4.71 23.18 -10.23
CA ILE A 255 -3.82 22.06 -9.98
C ILE A 255 -3.65 21.87 -8.46
N ALA A 256 -4.04 20.69 -7.99
CA ALA A 256 -3.91 20.27 -6.60
C ALA A 256 -2.50 19.70 -6.32
N GLY A 257 -1.97 18.93 -7.27
CA GLY A 257 -0.62 18.39 -7.11
C GLY A 257 -0.17 17.49 -8.25
N VAL A 258 1.11 17.16 -8.21
CA VAL A 258 1.81 16.22 -9.09
C VAL A 258 2.29 15.04 -8.25
N ILE A 259 1.98 13.83 -8.71
CA ILE A 259 2.42 12.57 -8.11
C ILE A 259 3.37 11.89 -9.08
N THR A 260 4.55 11.49 -8.61
CA THR A 260 5.56 10.81 -9.44
C THR A 260 6.38 9.80 -8.63
N GLU A 261 6.98 8.84 -9.31
CA GLU A 261 8.02 7.96 -8.76
C GLU A 261 9.41 8.42 -9.23
N PHE A 262 10.40 8.21 -8.38
CA PHE A 262 11.77 8.59 -8.67
C PHE A 262 12.79 7.55 -8.19
N PRO A 263 13.29 6.68 -9.10
CA PRO A 263 12.85 6.46 -10.47
C PRO A 263 11.55 5.66 -10.55
N THR A 264 10.91 5.68 -11.74
CA THR A 264 9.69 4.89 -12.00
C THR A 264 9.96 3.38 -11.99
N ASN A 265 9.00 2.59 -11.54
CA ASN A 265 9.05 1.12 -11.58
C ASN A 265 8.07 0.59 -12.66
N PRO A 266 8.48 -0.27 -13.60
CA PRO A 266 9.79 -0.92 -13.74
C PRO A 266 10.75 -0.21 -14.69
N LEU A 267 10.37 0.92 -15.27
CA LEU A 267 11.10 1.55 -16.39
C LEU A 267 12.38 2.27 -15.95
N LEU A 268 12.55 2.54 -14.65
CA LEU A 268 13.71 3.23 -14.06
C LEU A 268 13.98 4.61 -14.69
N GLN A 269 12.92 5.29 -15.11
CA GLN A 269 13.00 6.63 -15.67
C GLN A 269 12.84 7.66 -14.54
N ALA A 270 13.59 8.76 -14.63
CA ALA A 270 13.54 9.86 -13.68
C ALA A 270 13.15 11.15 -14.39
N GLY A 271 12.26 11.91 -13.79
CA GLY A 271 11.90 13.26 -14.24
C GLY A 271 12.82 14.32 -13.62
N ASP A 272 12.76 15.52 -14.16
CA ASP A 272 13.41 16.69 -13.61
C ASP A 272 12.58 17.23 -12.43
N LEU A 273 12.91 16.79 -11.22
CA LEU A 273 12.19 17.18 -10.00
C LEU A 273 12.34 18.67 -9.69
N GLU A 274 13.47 19.30 -10.01
CA GLU A 274 13.67 20.74 -9.78
C GLU A 274 12.70 21.57 -10.61
N LYS A 275 12.54 21.19 -11.87
CA LYS A 275 11.58 21.87 -12.76
C LYS A 275 10.13 21.61 -12.34
N ALA A 276 9.80 20.37 -11.95
CA ALA A 276 8.47 20.04 -11.43
C ALA A 276 8.18 20.81 -10.13
N ARG A 277 9.16 20.94 -9.22
CA ARG A 277 9.04 21.74 -8.00
C ARG A 277 8.72 23.19 -8.34
N GLY A 278 9.49 23.80 -9.26
CA GLY A 278 9.26 25.19 -9.69
C GLY A 278 7.86 25.44 -10.27
N LEU A 279 7.30 24.49 -11.01
CA LEU A 279 5.93 24.56 -11.52
C LEU A 279 4.90 24.43 -10.38
N CYS A 280 5.11 23.50 -9.46
CA CYS A 280 4.24 23.32 -8.30
C CYS A 280 4.24 24.57 -7.39
N ASP A 281 5.41 25.17 -7.15
CA ASP A 281 5.55 26.39 -6.33
C ASP A 281 4.74 27.56 -6.93
N GLN A 282 4.81 27.76 -8.24
CA GLN A 282 4.09 28.83 -8.93
C GLN A 282 2.58 28.64 -8.85
N ALA A 283 2.08 27.42 -8.86
CA ALA A 283 0.67 27.08 -8.78
C ALA A 283 0.19 26.81 -7.35
N ASP A 284 1.07 26.88 -6.34
CA ASP A 284 0.79 26.49 -4.97
C ASP A 284 0.17 25.07 -4.92
N ALA A 285 0.80 24.13 -5.65
CA ALA A 285 0.40 22.74 -5.81
C ALA A 285 1.37 21.81 -5.08
N LEU A 286 0.90 20.66 -4.64
CA LEU A 286 1.74 19.66 -3.97
C LEU A 286 2.63 18.92 -4.98
N LEU A 287 3.87 18.65 -4.61
CA LEU A 287 4.73 17.68 -5.28
C LEU A 287 4.96 16.48 -4.34
N VAL A 288 4.39 15.33 -4.71
CA VAL A 288 4.56 14.07 -3.98
C VAL A 288 5.45 13.14 -4.78
N VAL A 289 6.50 12.63 -4.15
CA VAL A 289 7.49 11.76 -4.79
C VAL A 289 7.60 10.44 -4.02
N ASP A 290 7.51 9.33 -4.77
CA ASP A 290 7.77 7.98 -4.28
C ASP A 290 9.15 7.50 -4.75
N PRO A 291 10.17 7.45 -3.87
CA PRO A 291 11.51 7.00 -4.19
C PRO A 291 11.77 5.53 -3.79
N THR A 292 10.74 4.70 -3.72
CA THR A 292 10.87 3.31 -3.23
C THR A 292 11.97 2.52 -3.94
N MET A 293 12.22 2.80 -5.25
CA MET A 293 13.26 2.12 -6.03
C MET A 293 14.68 2.63 -5.75
N VAL A 294 14.83 3.70 -4.99
CA VAL A 294 16.12 4.28 -4.59
C VAL A 294 16.10 4.54 -3.08
N SER A 295 17.23 4.43 -2.42
CA SER A 295 17.30 4.74 -0.98
C SER A 295 17.71 6.20 -0.75
N PRO A 296 17.39 6.80 0.42
CA PRO A 296 17.89 8.13 0.79
C PRO A 296 19.42 8.24 0.75
N LYS A 297 20.11 7.10 0.89
CA LYS A 297 21.58 7.03 0.77
C LYS A 297 22.07 7.31 -0.66
N ASN A 298 21.27 6.99 -1.67
CA ASN A 298 21.64 7.11 -3.09
C ASN A 298 21.09 8.38 -3.73
N ALA A 299 19.97 8.91 -3.24
CA ALA A 299 19.37 10.14 -3.74
C ALA A 299 18.71 10.93 -2.60
N GLY A 300 19.12 12.16 -2.42
CA GLY A 300 18.50 13.10 -1.49
C GLY A 300 17.42 13.90 -2.21
N ILE A 301 16.17 13.53 -2.00
CA ILE A 301 15.00 14.15 -2.68
C ILE A 301 14.09 14.94 -1.73
N THR A 302 14.34 14.87 -0.41
CA THR A 302 13.49 15.51 0.61
C THR A 302 13.38 17.02 0.44
N GLY A 303 14.41 17.70 -0.04
CA GLY A 303 14.35 19.13 -0.35
C GLY A 303 13.65 19.50 -1.66
N MET A 304 13.22 18.50 -2.46
CA MET A 304 12.59 18.73 -3.77
C MET A 304 11.09 18.43 -3.78
N ALA A 305 10.55 17.85 -2.72
CA ALA A 305 9.15 17.43 -2.64
C ALA A 305 8.50 17.96 -1.36
N ASP A 306 7.19 18.20 -1.41
CA ASP A 306 6.42 18.50 -0.20
C ASP A 306 6.22 17.25 0.65
N VAL A 307 6.05 16.10 -0.01
CA VAL A 307 5.89 14.80 0.66
C VAL A 307 6.68 13.74 -0.09
N VAL A 308 7.42 12.95 0.68
CA VAL A 308 8.11 11.75 0.20
C VAL A 308 7.41 10.52 0.80
N VAL A 309 7.01 9.57 -0.05
CA VAL A 309 6.31 8.33 0.35
C VAL A 309 7.16 7.12 -0.03
N ASN A 310 7.42 6.23 0.94
CA ASN A 310 8.14 4.97 0.72
C ASN A 310 7.32 3.78 1.17
#